data_ec0fea6aecf968c59ebb86b07b9f1a94
#
_entry.id   ec0fea6aecf968c59ebb86b07b9f1a94
#
_cell.length_a   1.000
_cell.length_b   1.000
_cell.length_c   1.000
_cell.angle_alpha   90.00
_cell.angle_beta   90.00
_cell.angle_gamma   90.00
#
_symmetry.space_group_name_H-M   'P 1'
#
loop_
_entity.id
_entity.type
_entity.pdbx_description
1 polymer ?
#
loop_
_entity_poly.entity_id
_entity_poly.type
_entity_poly.pdbx_seq_one_letter_code
_entity_poly.pdbx_strand_id
1 'polypeptide(L)'
;MNGLIIGMDLCDSCTHISCQGQETIWSVPTRIGKEPDSDVWRVAEESAGGALEGMVVEDKLLSLAMKDGTATIDGVRYEGLYLLKMFLKQVLAIPRQASGKEEIENLVITVPKLEVKLVDCLMYCADFLEIDRSRVHVISHAESFVYYVMSQKREVWSNQVGMFELSENGLHYYELRVQRGLRQMQVVADQEELEESFHLNVLDSEAGIQMADRILSSCAERLLQKRLFSAIILTGRGFAQTDWAADFMQQICKRRRVFAEMDVFTRGALIRSEDLCEAQSAYHFTCICEGRLKTTVSLKIQEREKEGQLVLASAGDSCCLLYTSDAAD
;
A
#
# COMPACT_ATOMS: atom_id res chain seq x y z
N MET A 1 13.69 -20.76 -7.05
CA MET A 1 13.66 -19.52 -6.23
C MET A 1 13.90 -19.91 -4.78
N ASN A 2 15.03 -19.47 -4.21
CA ASN A 2 15.42 -19.88 -2.84
C ASN A 2 15.16 -18.80 -1.79
N GLY A 3 14.82 -17.58 -2.18
CA GLY A 3 14.59 -16.46 -1.30
C GLY A 3 13.12 -16.25 -0.91
N LEU A 4 12.89 -15.22 -0.10
CA LEU A 4 11.58 -14.74 0.32
C LEU A 4 11.05 -13.73 -0.68
N ILE A 5 9.81 -13.89 -1.11
CA ILE A 5 9.05 -12.90 -1.88
C ILE A 5 7.99 -12.34 -0.94
N ILE A 6 8.06 -11.03 -0.69
CA ILE A 6 7.29 -10.38 0.37
C ILE A 6 6.48 -9.22 -0.21
N GLY A 7 5.21 -9.13 0.22
CA GLY A 7 4.38 -7.95 0.12
C GLY A 7 4.15 -7.36 1.50
N MET A 8 4.39 -6.06 1.67
CA MET A 8 4.24 -5.35 2.93
C MET A 8 3.38 -4.13 2.73
N ASP A 9 2.34 -3.97 3.53
CA ASP A 9 1.58 -2.72 3.66
C ASP A 9 2.08 -1.98 4.91
N LEU A 10 2.70 -0.84 4.69
CA LEU A 10 3.37 -0.06 5.74
C LEU A 10 2.62 1.24 6.01
N CYS A 11 1.91 1.29 7.13
CA CYS A 11 1.18 2.46 7.61
C CYS A 11 1.65 2.86 9.01
N ASP A 12 1.38 4.08 9.43
CA ASP A 12 1.74 4.57 10.79
C ASP A 12 0.99 3.85 11.92
N SER A 13 -0.18 3.28 11.64
CA SER A 13 -1.00 2.56 12.61
C SER A 13 -0.59 1.10 12.72
N CYS A 14 -0.52 0.41 11.59
CA CYS A 14 -0.25 -1.02 11.52
C CYS A 14 0.50 -1.36 10.22
N THR A 15 1.38 -2.34 10.31
CA THR A 15 2.10 -2.93 9.18
C THR A 15 1.59 -4.36 8.97
N HIS A 16 1.16 -4.65 7.74
CA HIS A 16 0.73 -5.99 7.36
C HIS A 16 1.74 -6.62 6.42
N ILE A 17 2.04 -7.90 6.62
CA ILE A 17 3.06 -8.61 5.83
C ILE A 17 2.47 -9.91 5.31
N SER A 18 2.67 -10.16 4.03
CA SER A 18 2.41 -11.44 3.38
C SER A 18 3.67 -11.96 2.70
N CYS A 19 3.79 -13.27 2.63
CA CYS A 19 4.94 -13.93 2.02
C CYS A 19 4.47 -15.06 1.10
N GLN A 20 5.13 -15.23 -0.03
CA GLN A 20 4.80 -16.28 -0.97
C GLN A 20 4.86 -17.67 -0.30
N GLY A 21 3.83 -18.48 -0.54
CA GLY A 21 3.72 -19.83 0.02
C GLY A 21 3.24 -19.88 1.48
N GLN A 22 2.90 -18.73 2.08
CA GLN A 22 2.28 -18.63 3.40
C GLN A 22 0.85 -18.12 3.26
N GLU A 23 -0.10 -18.76 3.94
CA GLU A 23 -1.48 -18.29 3.98
C GLU A 23 -1.68 -17.18 5.02
N THR A 24 -0.81 -17.14 6.03
CA THR A 24 -0.89 -16.17 7.13
C THR A 24 -0.43 -14.80 6.66
N ILE A 25 -1.23 -13.79 7.01
CA ILE A 25 -0.85 -12.37 6.95
C ILE A 25 -0.59 -11.93 8.39
N TRP A 26 0.61 -11.44 8.64
CA TRP A 26 1.00 -10.94 9.96
C TRP A 26 0.63 -9.46 10.08
N SER A 27 -0.07 -9.12 11.15
CA SER A 27 -0.41 -7.74 11.53
C SER A 27 0.45 -7.30 12.70
N VAL A 28 1.26 -6.27 12.48
CA VAL A 28 2.18 -5.72 13.48
C VAL A 28 1.87 -4.23 13.64
N PRO A 29 1.41 -3.78 14.81
CA PRO A 29 1.28 -2.35 15.09
C PRO A 29 2.61 -1.63 14.80
N THR A 30 2.57 -0.52 14.06
CA THR A 30 3.77 0.21 13.63
C THR A 30 4.34 1.03 14.79
N ARG A 31 4.81 0.29 15.78
CA ARG A 31 5.43 0.79 17.01
C ARG A 31 6.56 -0.09 17.45
N ILE A 32 7.54 0.48 18.14
CA ILE A 32 8.72 -0.22 18.62
C ILE A 32 8.97 0.09 20.08
N GLY A 33 9.34 -0.93 20.85
CA GLY A 33 9.77 -0.81 22.23
C GLY A 33 11.22 -1.23 22.40
N LYS A 34 11.90 -0.68 23.40
CA LYS A 34 13.25 -1.06 23.80
C LYS A 34 13.20 -1.70 25.19
N GLU A 35 13.86 -2.83 25.37
CA GLU A 35 13.99 -3.44 26.69
C GLU A 35 14.83 -2.52 27.60
N PRO A 36 14.40 -2.29 28.86
CA PRO A 36 15.16 -1.47 29.81
C PRO A 36 16.60 -1.98 29.96
N ASP A 37 17.56 -1.08 30.06
CA ASP A 37 18.99 -1.38 30.26
C ASP A 37 19.58 -2.36 29.24
N SER A 38 18.99 -2.48 28.04
CA SER A 38 19.39 -3.42 27.00
C SER A 38 19.40 -2.72 25.64
N ASP A 39 20.09 -3.31 24.65
CA ASP A 39 20.03 -2.86 23.24
C ASP A 39 19.05 -3.71 22.41
N VAL A 40 18.15 -4.42 23.08
CA VAL A 40 17.16 -5.27 22.43
C VAL A 40 15.90 -4.49 22.11
N TRP A 41 15.54 -4.48 20.83
CA TRP A 41 14.34 -3.85 20.30
C TRP A 41 13.27 -4.90 20.05
N ARG A 42 12.01 -4.58 20.35
CA ARG A 42 10.87 -5.46 20.22
C ARG A 42 9.73 -4.80 19.45
N VAL A 43 9.02 -5.62 18.70
CA VAL A 43 7.70 -5.34 18.14
C VAL A 43 6.71 -6.35 18.70
N ALA A 44 5.42 -6.01 18.73
CA ALA A 44 4.37 -6.92 19.14
C ALA A 44 3.46 -7.19 17.95
N GLU A 45 3.15 -8.44 17.66
CA GLU A 45 2.04 -8.77 16.79
C GLU A 45 0.73 -8.34 17.44
N GLU A 46 -0.29 -7.97 16.64
CA GLU A 46 -1.57 -7.51 17.16
C GLU A 46 -2.24 -8.57 18.05
N SER A 47 -2.01 -9.85 17.76
CA SER A 47 -2.51 -11.00 18.52
C SER A 47 -1.74 -11.28 19.82
N ALA A 48 -0.52 -10.77 19.96
CA ALA A 48 0.36 -11.01 21.10
C ALA A 48 0.28 -9.86 22.13
N GLY A 49 -0.85 -9.76 22.83
CA GLY A 49 -1.00 -8.81 23.94
C GLY A 49 0.13 -8.98 24.97
N GLY A 50 0.79 -7.88 25.36
CA GLY A 50 1.80 -7.88 26.43
C GLY A 50 3.27 -7.92 26.01
N ALA A 51 3.61 -8.14 24.75
CA ALA A 51 5.01 -8.24 24.29
C ALA A 51 5.84 -6.95 24.49
N LEU A 52 5.18 -5.80 24.67
CA LEU A 52 5.82 -4.50 24.95
C LEU A 52 5.51 -3.98 26.36
N GLU A 53 4.98 -4.83 27.24
CA GLU A 53 4.62 -4.44 28.60
C GLU A 53 5.88 -4.07 29.40
N GLY A 54 5.84 -2.93 30.08
CA GLY A 54 6.98 -2.41 30.85
C GLY A 54 8.07 -1.73 30.01
N MET A 55 7.91 -1.62 28.69
CA MET A 55 8.85 -0.92 27.80
C MET A 55 8.39 0.50 27.52
N VAL A 56 9.34 1.38 27.21
CA VAL A 56 9.03 2.67 26.59
C VAL A 56 8.81 2.42 25.10
N VAL A 57 7.62 2.76 24.60
CA VAL A 57 7.19 2.46 23.24
C VAL A 57 7.03 3.76 22.45
N GLU A 58 7.55 3.79 21.24
CA GLU A 58 7.34 4.86 20.27
C GLU A 58 6.46 4.37 19.12
N ASP A 59 5.50 5.20 18.73
CA ASP A 59 4.57 4.95 17.62
C ASP A 59 4.78 5.94 16.46
N LYS A 60 3.95 5.84 15.41
CA LYS A 60 3.99 6.75 14.22
C LYS A 60 5.37 6.90 13.60
N LEU A 61 6.05 5.77 13.47
CA LEU A 61 7.46 5.72 13.07
C LEU A 61 7.71 6.31 11.68
N LEU A 62 6.75 6.16 10.73
CA LEU A 62 6.86 6.76 9.40
C LEU A 62 6.80 8.28 9.50
N SER A 63 5.77 8.81 10.16
CA SER A 63 5.61 10.24 10.37
C SER A 63 6.80 10.85 11.10
N LEU A 64 7.37 10.12 12.06
CA LEU A 64 8.55 10.58 12.80
C LEU A 64 9.78 10.66 11.88
N ALA A 65 10.02 9.61 11.07
CA ALA A 65 11.13 9.59 10.10
C ALA A 65 10.96 10.67 9.03
N MET A 66 9.74 10.82 8.50
CA MET A 66 9.43 11.81 7.46
C MET A 66 9.63 13.26 7.92
N LYS A 67 9.48 13.54 9.21
CA LYS A 67 9.66 14.88 9.78
C LYS A 67 11.07 15.13 10.34
N ASP A 68 12.02 14.20 10.11
CA ASP A 68 13.33 14.20 10.76
C ASP A 68 13.20 14.32 12.29
N GLY A 69 12.15 13.73 12.82
CA GLY A 69 11.81 13.79 14.24
C GLY A 69 12.69 12.88 15.07
N THR A 70 12.62 13.07 16.37
CA THR A 70 13.38 12.26 17.34
C THR A 70 12.47 11.86 18.50
N ALA A 71 12.72 10.70 19.09
CA ALA A 71 12.09 10.24 20.32
C ALA A 71 13.13 10.00 21.40
N THR A 72 12.73 10.13 22.66
CA THR A 72 13.60 9.84 23.82
C THR A 72 13.13 8.56 24.50
N ILE A 73 13.95 7.53 24.44
CA ILE A 73 13.69 6.22 25.03
C ILE A 73 14.80 5.94 26.06
N ASP A 74 14.46 5.67 27.31
CA ASP A 74 15.38 5.45 28.44
C ASP A 74 16.45 6.56 28.58
N GLY A 75 16.03 7.83 28.38
CA GLY A 75 16.92 8.98 28.47
C GLY A 75 17.87 9.17 27.29
N VAL A 76 17.85 8.30 26.29
CA VAL A 76 18.64 8.39 25.05
C VAL A 76 17.75 8.91 23.92
N ARG A 77 18.27 9.86 23.15
CA ARG A 77 17.59 10.43 21.99
C ARG A 77 17.90 9.63 20.75
N TYR A 78 16.85 9.16 20.08
CA TYR A 78 16.92 8.40 18.82
C TYR A 78 16.26 9.17 17.69
N GLU A 79 16.85 9.12 16.49
CA GLU A 79 16.25 9.66 15.27
C GLU A 79 15.11 8.75 14.78
N GLY A 80 14.04 9.35 14.22
CA GLY A 80 12.90 8.59 13.70
C GLY A 80 13.29 7.59 12.62
N LEU A 81 14.24 7.95 11.74
CA LEU A 81 14.77 7.04 10.73
C LEU A 81 15.48 5.83 11.34
N TYR A 82 16.19 6.02 12.46
CA TYR A 82 16.82 4.91 13.20
C TYR A 82 15.76 3.96 13.79
N LEU A 83 14.68 4.52 14.37
CA LEU A 83 13.60 3.73 14.94
C LEU A 83 12.83 2.96 13.87
N LEU A 84 12.54 3.58 12.73
CA LEU A 84 11.92 2.93 11.57
C LEU A 84 12.78 1.76 11.05
N LYS A 85 14.08 1.97 10.95
CA LYS A 85 15.06 0.94 10.57
C LYS A 85 15.04 -0.26 11.52
N MET A 86 15.02 -0.01 12.84
CA MET A 86 14.97 -1.07 13.85
C MET A 86 13.62 -1.80 13.81
N PHE A 87 12.52 -1.08 13.59
CA PHE A 87 11.20 -1.66 13.38
C PHE A 87 11.19 -2.61 12.18
N LEU A 88 11.63 -2.15 11.01
CA LEU A 88 11.67 -2.98 9.80
C LEU A 88 12.54 -4.21 9.96
N LYS A 89 13.66 -4.11 10.71
CA LYS A 89 14.50 -5.27 11.05
C LYS A 89 13.71 -6.34 11.79
N GLN A 90 12.95 -5.95 12.82
CA GLN A 90 12.15 -6.89 13.61
C GLN A 90 10.99 -7.48 12.80
N VAL A 91 10.31 -6.65 12.05
CA VAL A 91 9.15 -7.02 11.24
C VAL A 91 9.52 -8.01 10.13
N LEU A 92 10.64 -7.80 9.44
CA LEU A 92 11.14 -8.71 8.39
C LEU A 92 11.75 -10.00 8.96
N ALA A 93 12.04 -10.07 10.27
CA ALA A 93 12.42 -11.32 10.92
C ALA A 93 11.25 -12.31 11.02
N ILE A 94 10.01 -11.85 11.07
CA ILE A 94 8.82 -12.70 11.19
C ILE A 94 8.70 -13.68 10.02
N PRO A 95 8.61 -13.23 8.73
CA PRO A 95 8.54 -14.15 7.60
C PRO A 95 9.82 -15.00 7.43
N ARG A 96 11.00 -14.50 7.83
CA ARG A 96 12.24 -15.29 7.84
C ARG A 96 12.13 -16.48 8.79
N GLN A 97 11.69 -16.26 10.02
CA GLN A 97 11.51 -17.31 11.02
C GLN A 97 10.41 -18.31 10.62
N ALA A 98 9.28 -17.81 10.09
CA ALA A 98 8.17 -18.68 9.69
C ALA A 98 8.50 -19.60 8.50
N SER A 99 9.34 -19.14 7.57
CA SER A 99 9.68 -19.88 6.36
C SER A 99 11.01 -20.66 6.46
N GLY A 100 11.86 -20.32 7.44
CA GLY A 100 13.23 -20.84 7.54
C GLY A 100 14.17 -20.34 6.44
N LYS A 101 13.81 -19.26 5.74
CA LYS A 101 14.61 -18.62 4.69
C LYS A 101 15.15 -17.29 5.19
N GLU A 102 16.42 -17.00 4.90
CA GLU A 102 17.08 -15.75 5.35
C GLU A 102 17.12 -14.68 4.27
N GLU A 103 17.35 -15.08 3.02
CA GLU A 103 17.51 -14.14 1.91
C GLU A 103 16.16 -13.62 1.40
N ILE A 104 16.06 -12.30 1.18
CA ILE A 104 14.92 -11.66 0.52
C ILE A 104 15.22 -11.59 -0.97
N GLU A 105 14.42 -12.27 -1.78
CA GLU A 105 14.52 -12.27 -3.23
C GLU A 105 13.83 -11.04 -3.82
N ASN A 106 12.67 -10.65 -3.27
CA ASN A 106 11.99 -9.42 -3.63
C ASN A 106 11.09 -8.93 -2.49
N LEU A 107 11.02 -7.62 -2.30
CA LEU A 107 10.22 -6.93 -1.30
C LEU A 107 9.46 -5.76 -1.95
N VAL A 108 8.15 -5.86 -2.01
CA VAL A 108 7.30 -4.73 -2.38
C VAL A 108 6.66 -4.14 -1.14
N ILE A 109 6.95 -2.86 -0.88
CA ILE A 109 6.37 -2.08 0.21
C ILE A 109 5.31 -1.17 -0.40
N THR A 110 4.06 -1.31 0.02
CA THR A 110 2.98 -0.39 -0.35
C THR A 110 2.71 0.59 0.77
N VAL A 111 2.42 1.83 0.40
CA VAL A 111 2.20 2.94 1.33
C VAL A 111 0.95 3.74 0.94
N PRO A 112 0.26 4.40 1.90
CA PRO A 112 -0.94 5.19 1.61
C PRO A 112 -0.69 6.33 0.63
N LYS A 113 0.47 6.98 0.75
CA LYS A 113 0.89 8.09 -0.11
C LYS A 113 2.37 7.95 -0.48
N LEU A 114 2.65 8.06 -1.76
CA LEU A 114 4.00 7.90 -2.29
C LEU A 114 4.72 9.25 -2.32
N GLU A 115 5.60 9.48 -1.36
CA GLU A 115 6.43 10.69 -1.27
C GLU A 115 7.91 10.34 -1.49
N VAL A 116 8.63 11.18 -2.23
CA VAL A 116 10.07 10.96 -2.52
C VAL A 116 10.86 10.73 -1.24
N LYS A 117 10.65 11.58 -0.22
CA LYS A 117 11.34 11.45 1.06
C LYS A 117 11.09 10.11 1.75
N LEU A 118 9.85 9.58 1.66
CA LEU A 118 9.51 8.27 2.21
C LEU A 118 10.25 7.15 1.46
N VAL A 119 10.29 7.23 0.14
CA VAL A 119 11.04 6.27 -0.69
C VAL A 119 12.52 6.28 -0.30
N ASP A 120 13.14 7.46 -0.17
CA ASP A 120 14.54 7.61 0.24
C ASP A 120 14.79 7.02 1.63
N CYS A 121 13.91 7.28 2.60
CA CYS A 121 13.98 6.69 3.94
C CYS A 121 13.93 5.15 3.89
N LEU A 122 13.02 4.58 3.07
CA LEU A 122 12.87 3.13 2.96
C LEU A 122 14.06 2.48 2.23
N MET A 123 14.61 3.14 1.20
CA MET A 123 15.83 2.68 0.52
C MET A 123 17.04 2.72 1.45
N TYR A 124 17.16 3.74 2.30
CA TYR A 124 18.19 3.81 3.33
C TYR A 124 18.04 2.66 4.37
N CYS A 125 16.80 2.34 4.75
CA CYS A 125 16.54 1.18 5.62
C CYS A 125 16.92 -0.14 4.94
N ALA A 126 16.66 -0.29 3.64
CA ALA A 126 17.05 -1.47 2.87
C ALA A 126 18.56 -1.70 2.87
N ASP A 127 19.35 -0.64 2.63
CA ASP A 127 20.82 -0.71 2.70
C ASP A 127 21.31 -1.19 4.07
N PHE A 128 20.72 -0.66 5.14
CA PHE A 128 21.08 -1.09 6.50
C PHE A 128 20.73 -2.56 6.76
N LEU A 129 19.65 -3.05 6.17
CA LEU A 129 19.20 -4.43 6.28
C LEU A 129 19.93 -5.39 5.32
N GLU A 130 20.92 -4.86 4.59
CA GLU A 130 21.70 -5.59 3.59
C GLU A 130 20.82 -6.20 2.49
N ILE A 131 19.72 -5.51 2.14
CA ILE A 131 18.84 -5.89 1.03
C ILE A 131 19.24 -5.05 -0.18
N ASP A 132 19.57 -5.71 -1.29
CA ASP A 132 19.89 -5.03 -2.52
C ASP A 132 18.74 -4.12 -2.95
N ARG A 133 19.02 -2.84 -3.24
CA ARG A 133 18.01 -1.86 -3.67
C ARG A 133 17.21 -2.29 -4.89
N SER A 134 17.80 -3.06 -5.80
CA SER A 134 17.12 -3.59 -6.98
C SER A 134 16.01 -4.59 -6.64
N ARG A 135 16.02 -5.13 -5.43
CA ARG A 135 15.03 -6.08 -4.90
C ARG A 135 13.95 -5.41 -4.03
N VAL A 136 14.04 -4.09 -3.81
CA VAL A 136 13.08 -3.34 -2.99
C VAL A 136 12.32 -2.36 -3.86
N HIS A 137 11.00 -2.46 -3.83
CA HIS A 137 10.12 -1.59 -4.60
C HIS A 137 9.10 -0.95 -3.67
N VAL A 138 8.96 0.37 -3.77
CA VAL A 138 7.96 1.12 -3.02
C VAL A 138 6.88 1.56 -3.98
N ILE A 139 5.62 1.22 -3.67
CA ILE A 139 4.46 1.49 -4.50
C ILE A 139 3.35 2.15 -3.67
N SER A 140 2.39 2.80 -4.33
CA SER A 140 1.22 3.36 -3.64
C SER A 140 0.15 2.29 -3.37
N HIS A 141 -0.75 2.56 -2.43
CA HIS A 141 -1.97 1.76 -2.22
C HIS A 141 -2.79 1.63 -3.51
N ALA A 142 -2.83 2.68 -4.34
CA ALA A 142 -3.51 2.63 -5.63
C ALA A 142 -2.89 1.59 -6.59
N GLU A 143 -1.55 1.45 -6.61
CA GLU A 143 -0.88 0.42 -7.40
C GLU A 143 -1.16 -0.98 -6.86
N SER A 144 -1.09 -1.18 -5.54
CA SER A 144 -1.46 -2.46 -4.91
C SER A 144 -2.90 -2.85 -5.22
N PHE A 145 -3.82 -1.90 -5.15
CA PHE A 145 -5.21 -2.11 -5.52
C PHE A 145 -5.35 -2.58 -6.98
N VAL A 146 -4.57 -2.00 -7.91
CA VAL A 146 -4.53 -2.46 -9.31
C VAL A 146 -4.13 -3.93 -9.39
N TYR A 147 -3.01 -4.33 -8.79
CA TYR A 147 -2.53 -5.71 -8.87
C TYR A 147 -3.49 -6.69 -8.20
N TYR A 148 -4.07 -6.32 -7.06
CA TYR A 148 -5.09 -7.13 -6.40
C TYR A 148 -6.31 -7.35 -7.30
N VAL A 149 -6.88 -6.30 -7.88
CA VAL A 149 -8.09 -6.40 -8.72
C VAL A 149 -7.80 -7.16 -10.01
N MET A 150 -6.66 -6.89 -10.65
CA MET A 150 -6.30 -7.53 -11.92
C MET A 150 -5.93 -9.01 -11.78
N SER A 151 -5.61 -9.48 -10.57
CA SER A 151 -5.44 -10.91 -10.27
C SER A 151 -6.76 -11.65 -10.12
N GLN A 152 -7.86 -10.92 -9.94
CA GLN A 152 -9.19 -11.52 -9.79
C GLN A 152 -9.76 -11.97 -11.14
N LYS A 153 -10.84 -12.77 -11.09
CA LYS A 153 -11.57 -13.17 -12.30
C LYS A 153 -12.06 -11.95 -13.08
N ARG A 154 -12.03 -12.05 -14.42
CA ARG A 154 -12.39 -10.97 -15.34
C ARG A 154 -13.75 -10.32 -15.06
N GLU A 155 -14.70 -11.09 -14.51
CA GLU A 155 -16.03 -10.59 -14.15
C GLU A 155 -16.00 -9.52 -13.07
N VAL A 156 -14.96 -9.49 -12.21
CA VAL A 156 -14.77 -8.50 -11.16
C VAL A 156 -14.42 -7.13 -11.75
N TRP A 157 -13.59 -7.10 -12.79
CA TRP A 157 -13.11 -5.89 -13.45
C TRP A 157 -13.60 -5.71 -14.89
N SER A 158 -14.76 -6.29 -15.20
CA SER A 158 -15.41 -6.13 -16.52
C SER A 158 -15.84 -4.69 -16.81
N ASN A 159 -16.21 -3.94 -15.77
CA ASN A 159 -16.47 -2.50 -15.74
C ASN A 159 -15.57 -1.86 -14.65
N GLN A 160 -15.97 -0.69 -14.15
CA GLN A 160 -15.26 -0.04 -13.06
C GLN A 160 -15.31 -0.89 -11.78
N VAL A 161 -14.27 -0.75 -10.95
CA VAL A 161 -14.22 -1.28 -9.59
C VAL A 161 -14.03 -0.12 -8.64
N GLY A 162 -14.90 0.01 -7.65
CA GLY A 162 -14.77 0.97 -6.56
C GLY A 162 -14.26 0.25 -5.30
N MET A 163 -13.51 0.95 -4.47
CA MET A 163 -13.12 0.45 -3.16
C MET A 163 -13.27 1.54 -2.11
N PHE A 164 -13.98 1.23 -1.03
CA PHE A 164 -14.02 2.05 0.17
C PHE A 164 -13.10 1.44 1.22
N GLU A 165 -12.20 2.25 1.72
CA GLU A 165 -11.32 1.93 2.84
C GLU A 165 -11.75 2.76 4.04
N LEU A 166 -12.00 2.09 5.18
CA LEU A 166 -12.23 2.74 6.46
C LEU A 166 -11.23 2.19 7.48
N SER A 167 -10.20 2.97 7.75
CA SER A 167 -9.08 2.60 8.61
C SER A 167 -8.83 3.67 9.67
N GLU A 168 -7.78 3.50 10.47
CA GLU A 168 -7.31 4.50 11.43
C GLU A 168 -6.93 5.83 10.76
N ASN A 169 -6.61 5.79 9.47
CA ASN A 169 -6.28 6.98 8.67
C ASN A 169 -7.52 7.72 8.14
N GLY A 170 -8.72 7.18 8.40
CA GLY A 170 -10.00 7.74 7.97
C GLY A 170 -10.64 6.97 6.82
N LEU A 171 -11.60 7.63 6.17
CA LEU A 171 -12.32 7.09 5.03
C LEU A 171 -11.65 7.53 3.73
N HIS A 172 -11.31 6.56 2.88
CA HIS A 172 -10.76 6.79 1.55
C HIS A 172 -11.57 6.05 0.49
N TYR A 173 -11.54 6.55 -0.74
CA TYR A 173 -12.17 5.91 -1.88
C TYR A 173 -11.18 5.78 -3.04
N TYR A 174 -11.15 4.60 -3.64
CA TYR A 174 -10.34 4.28 -4.81
C TYR A 174 -11.25 3.84 -5.95
N GLU A 175 -10.89 4.22 -7.17
CA GLU A 175 -11.60 3.80 -8.37
C GLU A 175 -10.63 3.24 -9.40
N LEU A 176 -10.95 2.06 -9.93
CA LEU A 176 -10.19 1.42 -10.99
C LEU A 176 -11.01 1.35 -12.28
N ARG A 177 -10.37 1.72 -13.39
CA ARG A 177 -10.94 1.67 -14.74
C ARG A 177 -10.00 0.97 -15.70
N VAL A 178 -10.54 0.05 -16.50
CA VAL A 178 -9.78 -0.65 -17.55
C VAL A 178 -10.10 -0.02 -18.90
N GLN A 179 -9.11 0.59 -19.53
CA GLN A 179 -9.21 1.18 -20.87
C GLN A 179 -8.73 0.18 -21.91
N ARG A 180 -9.65 -0.19 -22.82
CA ARG A 180 -9.41 -1.14 -23.91
C ARG A 180 -9.38 -0.41 -25.24
N GLY A 181 -8.84 -1.04 -26.29
CA GLY A 181 -8.77 -0.46 -27.64
C GLY A 181 -7.47 0.26 -27.95
N LEU A 182 -6.54 0.33 -27.02
CA LEU A 182 -5.15 0.76 -27.22
C LEU A 182 -4.26 -0.43 -27.61
N ARG A 183 -3.04 -0.14 -28.10
CA ARG A 183 -2.05 -1.21 -28.40
C ARG A 183 -1.78 -2.10 -27.18
N GLN A 184 -1.81 -1.52 -26.00
CA GLN A 184 -1.71 -2.21 -24.71
C GLN A 184 -2.89 -1.76 -23.83
N MET A 185 -3.43 -2.69 -23.07
CA MET A 185 -4.47 -2.41 -22.09
C MET A 185 -3.92 -1.45 -21.03
N GLN A 186 -4.66 -0.40 -20.71
CA GLN A 186 -4.31 0.51 -19.62
C GLN A 186 -5.26 0.30 -18.46
N VAL A 187 -4.71 0.22 -17.26
CA VAL A 187 -5.46 0.15 -16.00
C VAL A 187 -5.16 1.41 -15.22
N VAL A 188 -6.17 2.24 -15.06
CA VAL A 188 -6.08 3.52 -14.35
C VAL A 188 -6.71 3.36 -12.98
N ALA A 189 -5.96 3.69 -11.93
CA ALA A 189 -6.49 3.76 -10.58
C ALA A 189 -6.22 5.14 -9.99
N ASP A 190 -7.29 5.75 -9.48
CA ASP A 190 -7.26 7.04 -8.83
C ASP A 190 -7.76 6.88 -7.39
N GLN A 191 -7.18 7.62 -6.46
CA GLN A 191 -7.71 7.83 -5.11
C GLN A 191 -8.44 9.16 -5.09
N GLU A 192 -9.67 9.19 -4.57
CA GLU A 192 -10.44 10.40 -4.39
C GLU A 192 -10.42 10.80 -2.91
N GLU A 193 -9.99 12.02 -2.62
CA GLU A 193 -10.11 12.60 -1.28
C GLU A 193 -11.59 12.91 -1.01
N LEU A 194 -12.12 12.37 0.09
CA LEU A 194 -13.50 12.60 0.49
C LEU A 194 -13.54 13.76 1.49
N GLU A 195 -14.26 14.83 1.13
CA GLU A 195 -14.48 15.98 2.03
C GLU A 195 -15.21 15.57 3.31
N GLU A 196 -16.05 14.54 3.21
CA GLU A 196 -16.87 14.01 4.29
C GLU A 196 -16.14 12.92 5.11
N SER A 197 -14.81 12.81 5.03
CA SER A 197 -14.04 11.79 5.74
C SER A 197 -14.26 11.84 7.26
N PHE A 198 -14.31 10.68 7.89
CA PHE A 198 -14.40 10.52 9.34
C PHE A 198 -13.43 9.44 9.82
N HIS A 199 -13.15 9.43 11.12
CA HIS A 199 -12.27 8.45 11.76
C HIS A 199 -13.05 7.35 12.45
N LEU A 200 -12.41 6.20 12.69
CA LEU A 200 -13.02 5.01 13.28
C LEU A 200 -13.69 5.25 14.64
N ASN A 201 -13.17 6.17 15.44
CA ASN A 201 -13.74 6.50 16.75
C ASN A 201 -15.20 7.03 16.70
N VAL A 202 -15.66 7.45 15.52
CA VAL A 202 -17.07 7.81 15.32
C VAL A 202 -17.97 6.60 15.53
N LEU A 203 -17.49 5.39 15.26
CA LEU A 203 -18.23 4.13 15.44
C LEU A 203 -18.36 3.68 16.89
N ASP A 204 -17.73 4.38 17.84
CA ASP A 204 -17.81 4.05 19.27
C ASP A 204 -19.15 4.43 19.91
N SER A 205 -20.02 5.16 19.20
CA SER A 205 -21.33 5.61 19.70
C SER A 205 -22.43 5.34 18.69
N GLU A 206 -23.65 5.08 19.18
CA GLU A 206 -24.80 4.83 18.33
C GLU A 206 -25.15 6.03 17.43
N ALA A 207 -25.05 7.24 17.93
CA ALA A 207 -25.25 8.46 17.13
C ALA A 207 -24.17 8.63 16.06
N GLY A 208 -22.93 8.27 16.38
CA GLY A 208 -21.82 8.28 15.45
C GLY A 208 -21.99 7.24 14.35
N ILE A 209 -22.43 6.02 14.69
CA ILE A 209 -22.75 4.96 13.73
C ILE A 209 -23.80 5.44 12.72
N GLN A 210 -24.91 6.01 13.21
CA GLN A 210 -25.95 6.55 12.32
C GLN A 210 -25.43 7.67 11.41
N MET A 211 -24.56 8.54 11.94
CA MET A 211 -23.94 9.60 11.16
C MET A 211 -22.99 9.00 10.09
N ALA A 212 -22.16 8.05 10.46
CA ALA A 212 -21.23 7.38 9.55
C ALA A 212 -21.95 6.66 8.40
N ASP A 213 -23.05 5.94 8.69
CA ASP A 213 -23.84 5.25 7.66
C ASP A 213 -24.45 6.28 6.67
N ARG A 214 -24.98 7.41 7.16
CA ARG A 214 -25.48 8.49 6.28
C ARG A 214 -24.38 9.10 5.43
N ILE A 215 -23.20 9.37 5.98
CA ILE A 215 -22.06 9.89 5.24
C ILE A 215 -21.67 8.91 4.13
N LEU A 216 -21.47 7.64 4.48
CA LEU A 216 -21.13 6.61 3.50
C LEU A 216 -22.18 6.45 2.41
N SER A 217 -23.48 6.48 2.77
CA SER A 217 -24.57 6.40 1.80
C SER A 217 -24.56 7.57 0.84
N SER A 218 -24.33 8.79 1.33
CA SER A 218 -24.22 10.00 0.52
C SER A 218 -23.00 9.94 -0.42
N CYS A 219 -21.83 9.53 0.11
CA CYS A 219 -20.64 9.33 -0.69
C CYS A 219 -20.87 8.29 -1.79
N ALA A 220 -21.47 7.14 -1.45
CA ALA A 220 -21.76 6.08 -2.42
C ALA A 220 -22.72 6.57 -3.51
N GLU A 221 -23.75 7.33 -3.15
CA GLU A 221 -24.67 7.92 -4.14
C GLU A 221 -23.93 8.82 -5.12
N ARG A 222 -23.12 9.75 -4.61
CA ARG A 222 -22.33 10.69 -5.43
C ARG A 222 -21.31 9.96 -6.33
N LEU A 223 -20.54 9.05 -5.76
CA LEU A 223 -19.45 8.37 -6.45
C LEU A 223 -19.91 7.34 -7.49
N LEU A 224 -21.00 6.62 -7.18
CA LEU A 224 -21.46 5.51 -8.00
C LEU A 224 -22.58 5.90 -8.98
N GLN A 225 -23.09 7.13 -8.91
CA GLN A 225 -24.18 7.59 -9.75
C GLN A 225 -23.77 7.67 -11.23
N LYS A 226 -24.63 7.17 -12.12
CA LYS A 226 -24.44 7.19 -13.58
C LYS A 226 -23.19 6.48 -14.10
N ARG A 227 -22.58 5.63 -13.29
CA ARG A 227 -21.40 4.83 -13.63
C ARG A 227 -21.71 3.35 -13.51
N LEU A 228 -21.01 2.54 -14.30
CA LEU A 228 -21.18 1.07 -14.30
C LEU A 228 -20.03 0.44 -13.52
N PHE A 229 -20.33 -0.03 -12.34
CA PHE A 229 -19.40 -0.80 -11.52
C PHE A 229 -19.76 -2.29 -11.57
N SER A 230 -18.77 -3.13 -11.81
CA SER A 230 -18.90 -4.59 -11.71
C SER A 230 -18.70 -5.09 -10.28
N ALA A 231 -17.87 -4.38 -9.51
CA ALA A 231 -17.59 -4.72 -8.12
C ALA A 231 -17.37 -3.48 -7.26
N ILE A 232 -17.70 -3.61 -5.97
CA ILE A 232 -17.30 -2.71 -4.89
C ILE A 232 -16.55 -3.55 -3.87
N ILE A 233 -15.39 -3.06 -3.42
CA ILE A 233 -14.58 -3.69 -2.39
C ILE A 233 -14.65 -2.81 -1.13
N LEU A 234 -14.81 -3.45 0.01
CA LEU A 234 -14.75 -2.83 1.33
C LEU A 234 -13.49 -3.34 2.02
N THR A 235 -12.64 -2.43 2.47
CA THR A 235 -11.38 -2.77 3.15
C THR A 235 -11.14 -1.89 4.37
N GLY A 236 -10.23 -2.31 5.22
CA GLY A 236 -9.91 -1.62 6.46
C GLY A 236 -10.78 -2.05 7.64
N ARG A 237 -10.27 -1.83 8.83
CA ARG A 237 -10.84 -2.31 10.10
C ARG A 237 -12.29 -1.89 10.34
N GLY A 238 -12.70 -0.73 9.83
CA GLY A 238 -14.08 -0.23 9.95
C GLY A 238 -15.10 -1.10 9.21
N PHE A 239 -14.67 -1.86 8.21
CA PHE A 239 -15.52 -2.79 7.46
C PHE A 239 -15.33 -4.27 7.85
N ALA A 240 -14.58 -4.55 8.92
CA ALA A 240 -14.47 -5.93 9.45
C ALA A 240 -15.85 -6.51 9.82
N GLN A 241 -16.77 -5.65 10.23
CA GLN A 241 -18.20 -5.93 10.37
C GLN A 241 -18.96 -4.82 9.65
N THR A 242 -20.00 -5.16 8.88
CA THR A 242 -20.74 -4.19 8.05
C THR A 242 -22.18 -3.98 8.51
N ASP A 243 -22.62 -4.67 9.56
CA ASP A 243 -23.99 -4.63 10.06
C ASP A 243 -24.43 -3.23 10.54
N TRP A 244 -23.47 -2.40 10.92
CA TRP A 244 -23.69 -1.04 11.34
C TRP A 244 -24.02 -0.07 10.20
N ALA A 245 -23.70 -0.40 8.94
CA ALA A 245 -23.82 0.45 7.76
C ALA A 245 -24.95 -0.04 6.84
N ALA A 246 -26.16 -0.20 7.34
CA ALA A 246 -27.26 -0.83 6.63
C ALA A 246 -27.70 -0.06 5.37
N ASP A 247 -27.84 1.28 5.45
CA ASP A 247 -28.26 2.13 4.34
C ASP A 247 -27.18 2.15 3.25
N PHE A 248 -25.92 2.29 3.66
CA PHE A 248 -24.77 2.21 2.76
C PHE A 248 -24.70 0.86 2.04
N MET A 249 -24.82 -0.24 2.77
CA MET A 249 -24.82 -1.60 2.19
C MET A 249 -25.97 -1.78 1.19
N GLN A 250 -27.16 -1.30 1.52
CA GLN A 250 -28.29 -1.31 0.59
C GLN A 250 -27.99 -0.53 -0.69
N GLN A 251 -27.28 0.59 -0.58
CA GLN A 251 -26.94 1.45 -1.72
C GLN A 251 -25.89 0.81 -2.64
N ILE A 252 -24.83 0.23 -2.08
CA ILE A 252 -23.73 -0.34 -2.87
C ILE A 252 -24.07 -1.71 -3.47
N CYS A 253 -24.95 -2.50 -2.84
CA CYS A 253 -25.37 -3.81 -3.33
C CYS A 253 -26.31 -3.75 -4.55
N LYS A 254 -26.82 -2.57 -4.94
CA LYS A 254 -27.72 -2.43 -6.07
C LYS A 254 -27.03 -2.80 -7.39
N ARG A 255 -27.28 -4.02 -7.90
CA ARG A 255 -26.75 -4.55 -9.19
C ARG A 255 -25.23 -4.61 -9.27
N ARG A 256 -24.53 -4.72 -8.14
CA ARG A 256 -23.07 -4.82 -8.05
C ARG A 256 -22.68 -5.97 -7.14
N ARG A 257 -21.51 -6.54 -7.37
CA ARG A 257 -20.90 -7.48 -6.43
C ARG A 257 -20.18 -6.68 -5.35
N VAL A 258 -20.37 -7.04 -4.10
CA VAL A 258 -19.69 -6.42 -2.97
C VAL A 258 -18.83 -7.46 -2.29
N PHE A 259 -17.58 -7.14 -2.04
CA PHE A 259 -16.60 -7.97 -1.37
C PHE A 259 -16.06 -7.23 -0.16
N ALA A 260 -15.99 -7.91 0.99
CA ALA A 260 -15.27 -7.42 2.15
C ALA A 260 -13.90 -8.13 2.20
N GLU A 261 -12.84 -7.37 1.96
CA GLU A 261 -11.47 -7.88 1.80
C GLU A 261 -10.51 -7.00 2.61
N MET A 262 -10.02 -7.51 3.72
CA MET A 262 -9.24 -6.70 4.67
C MET A 262 -7.81 -6.43 4.20
N ASP A 263 -7.22 -7.34 3.40
CA ASP A 263 -5.79 -7.36 3.09
C ASP A 263 -5.48 -6.97 1.64
N VAL A 264 -6.31 -6.12 1.03
CA VAL A 264 -6.19 -5.74 -0.39
C VAL A 264 -4.80 -5.22 -0.73
N PHE A 265 -4.27 -4.32 0.09
CA PHE A 265 -2.98 -3.68 -0.17
C PHE A 265 -1.81 -4.65 0.02
N THR A 266 -1.80 -5.41 1.10
CA THR A 266 -0.76 -6.40 1.37
C THR A 266 -0.71 -7.49 0.30
N ARG A 267 -1.88 -8.01 -0.09
CA ARG A 267 -1.99 -9.02 -1.16
C ARG A 267 -1.60 -8.45 -2.51
N GLY A 268 -2.03 -7.21 -2.83
CA GLY A 268 -1.64 -6.54 -4.06
C GLY A 268 -0.13 -6.31 -4.16
N ALA A 269 0.50 -5.94 -3.04
CA ALA A 269 1.95 -5.81 -2.95
C ALA A 269 2.66 -7.17 -3.15
N LEU A 270 2.14 -8.25 -2.56
CA LEU A 270 2.70 -9.60 -2.77
C LEU A 270 2.58 -10.04 -4.22
N ILE A 271 1.41 -9.88 -4.84
CA ILE A 271 1.18 -10.20 -6.26
C ILE A 271 2.17 -9.42 -7.15
N ARG A 272 2.38 -8.14 -6.86
CA ARG A 272 3.38 -7.33 -7.58
C ARG A 272 4.80 -7.83 -7.34
N SER A 273 5.13 -8.25 -6.13
CA SER A 273 6.43 -8.81 -5.77
C SER A 273 6.71 -10.11 -6.52
N GLU A 274 5.71 -10.98 -6.62
CA GLU A 274 5.79 -12.22 -7.40
C GLU A 274 5.97 -11.94 -8.90
N ASP A 275 5.20 -11.02 -9.46
CA ASP A 275 5.28 -10.63 -10.87
C ASP A 275 6.66 -10.08 -11.26
N LEU A 276 7.31 -9.34 -10.35
CA LEU A 276 8.66 -8.81 -10.56
C LEU A 276 9.75 -9.88 -10.55
N CYS A 277 9.50 -11.04 -9.95
CA CYS A 277 10.41 -12.17 -9.95
C CYS A 277 10.30 -13.04 -11.22
N GLU A 278 9.23 -12.88 -12.00
CA GLU A 278 9.01 -13.63 -13.23
C GLU A 278 9.79 -13.03 -14.40
N ALA A 279 10.34 -13.87 -15.27
CA ALA A 279 11.07 -13.42 -16.48
C ALA A 279 10.18 -12.63 -17.45
N GLN A 280 8.88 -12.88 -17.43
CA GLN A 280 7.86 -12.14 -18.17
C GLN A 280 6.65 -11.95 -17.27
N SER A 281 6.21 -10.69 -17.16
CA SER A 281 5.01 -10.38 -16.38
C SER A 281 3.78 -11.14 -16.90
N ALA A 282 3.03 -11.72 -15.97
CA ALA A 282 1.72 -12.30 -16.27
C ALA A 282 0.66 -11.21 -16.57
N TYR A 283 0.96 -9.98 -16.21
CA TYR A 283 0.05 -8.83 -16.31
C TYR A 283 0.40 -7.97 -17.52
N HIS A 284 -0.30 -8.19 -18.63
CA HIS A 284 -0.09 -7.44 -19.89
C HIS A 284 -0.88 -6.14 -19.94
N PHE A 285 -0.64 -5.24 -18.98
CA PHE A 285 -1.24 -3.92 -18.94
C PHE A 285 -0.24 -2.83 -18.53
N THR A 286 -0.54 -1.60 -18.90
CA THR A 286 0.14 -0.41 -18.35
C THR A 286 -0.63 0.08 -17.14
N CYS A 287 0.01 0.10 -15.98
CA CYS A 287 -0.54 0.66 -14.75
C CYS A 287 -0.39 2.18 -14.75
N ILE A 288 -1.48 2.90 -14.51
CA ILE A 288 -1.52 4.36 -14.40
C ILE A 288 -2.18 4.72 -13.07
N CYS A 289 -1.39 5.14 -12.11
CA CYS A 289 -1.83 5.51 -10.77
C CYS A 289 -0.85 6.51 -10.15
N GLU A 290 -0.99 6.79 -8.86
CA GLU A 290 0.01 7.55 -8.11
C GLU A 290 1.39 6.90 -8.21
N GLY A 291 2.42 7.70 -8.44
CA GLY A 291 3.80 7.24 -8.63
C GLY A 291 4.11 6.71 -10.04
N ARG A 292 3.16 6.74 -10.98
CA ARG A 292 3.33 6.30 -12.36
C ARG A 292 3.08 7.44 -13.34
N LEU A 293 3.89 7.52 -14.42
CA LEU A 293 3.67 8.50 -15.48
C LEU A 293 2.33 8.27 -16.17
N LYS A 294 1.52 9.32 -16.25
CA LYS A 294 0.20 9.26 -16.91
C LYS A 294 0.31 9.25 -18.43
N THR A 295 1.40 9.83 -18.98
CA THR A 295 1.60 10.00 -20.42
C THR A 295 3.03 9.70 -20.82
N THR A 296 3.21 9.22 -22.05
CA THR A 296 4.53 9.04 -22.64
C THR A 296 5.15 10.40 -22.98
N VAL A 297 6.38 10.62 -22.54
CA VAL A 297 7.18 11.81 -22.86
C VAL A 297 8.14 11.44 -23.99
N SER A 298 8.11 12.22 -25.08
CA SER A 298 8.98 11.96 -26.23
C SER A 298 9.45 13.26 -26.88
N LEU A 299 10.61 13.21 -27.52
CA LEU A 299 11.18 14.28 -28.33
C LEU A 299 11.04 13.95 -29.82
N LYS A 300 10.68 14.94 -30.63
CA LYS A 300 10.86 14.86 -32.07
C LYS A 300 12.34 15.07 -32.38
N ILE A 301 12.97 14.13 -33.06
CA ILE A 301 14.36 14.20 -33.48
C ILE A 301 14.42 14.17 -35.01
N GLN A 302 15.41 14.83 -35.57
CA GLN A 302 15.71 14.75 -37.00
C GLN A 302 17.05 14.05 -37.15
N GLU A 303 17.04 12.87 -37.73
CA GLU A 303 18.22 12.09 -38.00
C GLU A 303 18.34 11.88 -39.52
N ARG A 304 19.40 12.46 -40.15
CA ARG A 304 19.70 12.32 -41.59
C ARG A 304 18.49 12.52 -42.49
N GLU A 305 17.79 13.65 -42.37
CA GLU A 305 16.60 14.03 -43.16
C GLU A 305 15.33 13.20 -42.88
N LYS A 306 15.35 12.31 -41.88
CA LYS A 306 14.14 11.60 -41.42
C LYS A 306 13.69 12.15 -40.07
N GLU A 307 12.42 12.48 -39.99
CA GLU A 307 11.80 12.79 -38.70
C GLU A 307 11.60 11.46 -37.95
N GLY A 308 12.09 11.45 -36.69
CA GLY A 308 11.92 10.36 -35.75
C GLY A 308 11.32 10.84 -34.43
N GLN A 309 10.95 9.92 -33.59
CA GLN A 309 10.49 10.19 -32.22
C GLN A 309 11.34 9.39 -31.24
N LEU A 310 12.02 10.09 -30.34
CA LEU A 310 12.76 9.51 -29.24
C LEU A 310 11.85 9.49 -28.01
N VAL A 311 11.50 8.32 -27.51
CA VAL A 311 10.76 8.17 -26.26
C VAL A 311 11.73 8.30 -25.11
N LEU A 312 11.49 9.28 -24.22
CA LEU A 312 12.29 9.53 -23.02
C LEU A 312 11.76 8.75 -21.82
N ALA A 313 10.44 8.69 -21.68
CA ALA A 313 9.77 7.94 -20.63
C ALA A 313 8.38 7.52 -21.12
N SER A 314 7.96 6.31 -20.77
CA SER A 314 6.68 5.75 -21.19
C SER A 314 5.59 5.93 -20.14
N ALA A 315 4.34 6.01 -20.58
CA ALA A 315 3.22 5.92 -19.65
C ALA A 315 3.32 4.62 -18.84
N GLY A 316 3.11 4.71 -17.53
CA GLY A 316 3.27 3.59 -16.60
C GLY A 316 4.68 3.43 -16.00
N ASP A 317 5.69 4.14 -16.51
CA ASP A 317 7.01 4.16 -15.87
C ASP A 317 6.93 4.80 -14.49
N SER A 318 7.74 4.32 -13.54
CA SER A 318 7.81 4.90 -12.20
C SER A 318 8.39 6.30 -12.24
N CYS A 319 7.68 7.29 -11.72
CA CYS A 319 8.20 8.65 -11.63
C CYS A 319 9.15 8.87 -10.44
N CYS A 320 9.16 7.97 -9.46
CA CYS A 320 10.08 8.05 -8.32
C CYS A 320 11.50 7.58 -8.65
N LEU A 321 11.67 6.73 -9.66
CA LEU A 321 12.97 6.21 -10.10
C LEU A 321 13.73 7.17 -11.04
N LEU A 322 13.05 8.15 -11.62
CA LEU A 322 13.69 9.13 -12.51
C LEU A 322 14.64 10.11 -11.79
N TYR A 323 14.63 10.09 -10.45
CA TYR A 323 15.46 11.00 -9.64
C TYR A 323 16.84 10.45 -9.23
N THR A 324 17.14 9.17 -9.46
CA THR A 324 18.28 8.52 -8.82
C THR A 324 19.40 8.04 -9.75
N SER A 325 19.23 8.04 -11.08
CA SER A 325 20.26 7.41 -11.90
C SER A 325 21.17 8.33 -12.69
N ASP A 326 20.75 9.54 -13.10
CA ASP A 326 21.52 10.26 -14.12
C ASP A 326 21.68 11.79 -13.93
N ALA A 327 21.62 12.28 -12.69
CA ALA A 327 21.95 13.67 -12.39
C ALA A 327 23.44 13.91 -12.06
N ALA A 328 24.32 12.93 -12.32
CA ALA A 328 25.74 12.96 -11.94
C ALA A 328 26.71 12.66 -13.11
N ASP A 329 26.32 12.97 -14.37
CA ASP A 329 27.28 13.04 -15.49
C ASP A 329 27.06 14.31 -16.32
#